data_15c0b4f027a92c9b59ae78a0e3dfd33e
#
_entry.id   15c0b4f027a92c9b59ae78a0e3dfd33e
#
_cell.length_a   1.000
_cell.length_b   1.000
_cell.length_c   1.000
_cell.angle_alpha   90.00
_cell.angle_beta   90.00
_cell.angle_gamma   90.00
#
_symmetry.space_group_name_H-M   'P 1'
#
loop_
_entity.id
_entity.type
_entity.pdbx_description
1 polymer ?
#
loop_
_entity_poly.entity_id
_entity_poly.type
_entity_poly.pdbx_seq_one_letter_code
_entity_poly.pdbx_strand_id
1 'polypeptide(L)'
;YQVKPFIPTVPYNPKSYICYIPLVDDGKGLQMQTEEGEYFDENMIVEFKYNTSKVDYEHPWKWEPLRIRHDKTQSLLEGKKSMNVFKNANDVWKTIHYPIRDTMMTGREPPVSTVEAVEVYYNAAEVDKSQSKTSAMRDFHNLYVKSKLIIGTSQHLQKQPNQKHPLLIDFAVGKCGDLSKWSRANLKFVMGIDYSNDNIHNSTNGACVRFLQHRCNHRNDIMRGLFVEGNSQLNIRTKSEAIAKPFDKDLVQYAFGQKNLPDGNKLAFEYGVAKNGFTISSCQFAIHYFFENKKTLNNFLRNVSEC
;
A
#
# COMPACT_ATOMS: atom_id res chain seq x y z
N TYR A 1 8.16 28.22 7.95
CA TYR A 1 7.78 26.95 8.54
C TYR A 1 6.69 26.31 7.72
N GLN A 2 6.93 25.12 7.12
CA GLN A 2 5.88 24.39 6.42
C GLN A 2 5.43 23.26 7.34
N VAL A 3 4.22 23.34 7.85
CA VAL A 3 3.55 22.26 8.58
C VAL A 3 3.14 21.21 7.57
N LYS A 4 3.41 19.94 7.84
CA LYS A 4 3.01 18.81 6.99
C LYS A 4 2.08 17.89 7.77
N PRO A 5 1.09 17.25 7.09
CA PRO A 5 0.30 16.20 7.71
C PRO A 5 1.19 15.10 8.29
N PHE A 6 0.84 14.61 9.46
CA PHE A 6 1.56 13.50 10.08
C PHE A 6 1.12 12.18 9.45
N ILE A 7 2.05 11.48 8.82
CA ILE A 7 1.84 10.15 8.25
C ILE A 7 2.88 9.21 8.87
N PRO A 8 2.49 8.38 9.84
CA PRO A 8 3.39 7.48 10.55
C PRO A 8 3.85 6.33 9.66
N THR A 9 4.95 5.71 10.07
CA THR A 9 5.52 4.56 9.36
C THR A 9 5.10 3.23 9.96
N VAL A 10 4.87 3.15 11.29
CA VAL A 10 4.54 1.87 11.98
C VAL A 10 3.53 2.13 13.11
N PRO A 11 2.33 1.57 13.01
CA PRO A 11 1.73 1.07 11.77
C PRO A 11 1.49 2.21 10.79
N TYR A 12 1.63 1.93 9.50
CA TYR A 12 1.37 2.94 8.47
C TYR A 12 -0.12 3.29 8.41
N ASN A 13 -0.43 4.58 8.49
CA ASN A 13 -1.79 5.08 8.32
C ASN A 13 -1.78 6.42 7.57
N PRO A 14 -2.19 6.45 6.30
CA PRO A 14 -2.18 7.67 5.50
C PRO A 14 -3.22 8.71 5.94
N LYS A 15 -4.17 8.34 6.81
CA LYS A 15 -5.22 9.22 7.35
C LYS A 15 -5.00 9.56 8.83
N SER A 16 -3.85 9.23 9.40
CA SER A 16 -3.55 9.41 10.83
C SER A 16 -3.58 10.86 11.30
N TYR A 17 -3.47 11.83 10.40
CA TYR A 17 -3.55 13.26 10.70
C TYR A 17 -4.98 13.80 10.79
N ILE A 18 -5.99 12.99 10.45
CA ILE A 18 -7.40 13.41 10.52
C ILE A 18 -7.88 13.21 11.96
N CYS A 19 -8.52 14.24 12.50
CA CYS A 19 -9.06 14.24 13.85
C CYS A 19 -10.56 14.56 13.85
N TYR A 20 -11.21 14.26 14.95
CA TYR A 20 -12.57 14.68 15.24
C TYR A 20 -12.52 15.86 16.21
N ILE A 21 -13.12 16.99 15.82
CA ILE A 21 -13.19 18.18 16.65
C ILE A 21 -14.68 18.49 16.91
N PRO A 22 -15.15 18.44 18.17
CA PRO A 22 -16.50 18.83 18.51
C PRO A 22 -16.69 20.34 18.33
N LEU A 23 -17.80 20.73 17.74
CA LEU A 23 -18.23 22.13 17.66
C LEU A 23 -19.32 22.35 18.69
N VAL A 24 -19.17 23.38 19.51
CA VAL A 24 -20.09 23.76 20.57
C VAL A 24 -20.58 25.18 20.29
N ASP A 25 -21.89 25.41 20.44
CA ASP A 25 -22.47 26.74 20.32
C ASP A 25 -22.32 27.47 21.67
N ASP A 26 -21.56 28.55 21.68
CA ASP A 26 -21.36 29.40 22.87
C ASP A 26 -22.36 30.55 22.96
N GLY A 27 -23.40 30.57 22.10
CA GLY A 27 -24.38 31.65 21.96
C GLY A 27 -23.92 32.79 21.05
N LYS A 28 -22.71 32.73 20.50
CA LYS A 28 -22.15 33.64 19.49
C LYS A 28 -21.84 32.92 18.18
N GLY A 29 -21.91 31.58 18.19
CA GLY A 29 -21.68 30.73 17.06
C GLY A 29 -21.00 29.40 17.43
N LEU A 30 -20.74 28.59 16.43
CA LEU A 30 -20.08 27.30 16.61
C LEU A 30 -18.57 27.51 16.79
N GLN A 31 -18.03 27.05 17.90
CA GLN A 31 -16.61 27.11 18.23
C GLN A 31 -16.02 25.71 18.45
N MET A 32 -14.76 25.54 18.14
CA MET A 32 -14.01 24.30 18.43
C MET A 32 -13.68 24.26 19.92
N GLN A 33 -13.97 23.13 20.58
CA GLN A 33 -13.73 22.95 22.01
C GLN A 33 -12.87 21.73 22.31
N THR A 34 -11.97 21.84 23.27
CA THR A 34 -11.20 20.73 23.82
C THR A 34 -12.01 19.95 24.85
N GLU A 35 -11.54 18.76 25.23
CA GLU A 35 -12.13 17.95 26.29
C GLU A 35 -12.08 18.64 27.66
N GLU A 36 -11.05 19.44 27.89
CA GLU A 36 -10.91 20.24 29.11
C GLU A 36 -11.82 21.51 29.12
N GLY A 37 -12.60 21.71 28.05
CA GLY A 37 -13.60 22.79 27.95
C GLY A 37 -13.07 24.11 27.40
N GLU A 38 -11.81 24.17 26.96
CA GLU A 38 -11.21 25.37 26.37
C GLU A 38 -11.61 25.53 24.89
N TYR A 39 -11.94 26.76 24.50
CA TYR A 39 -12.18 27.08 23.09
C TYR A 39 -10.90 27.43 22.37
N PHE A 40 -10.73 26.97 21.12
CA PHE A 40 -9.54 27.22 20.33
C PHE A 40 -9.86 27.55 18.87
N ASP A 41 -8.95 28.32 18.28
CA ASP A 41 -9.03 28.81 16.91
C ASP A 41 -7.77 28.46 16.11
N GLU A 42 -7.69 29.03 14.90
CA GLU A 42 -6.50 28.93 14.04
C GLU A 42 -5.24 29.48 14.76
N ASN A 43 -4.08 28.92 14.38
CA ASN A 43 -2.78 29.26 14.95
C ASN A 43 -2.57 28.92 16.42
N MET A 44 -3.41 28.10 17.02
CA MET A 44 -3.20 27.52 18.33
C MET A 44 -2.62 26.10 18.23
N ILE A 45 -1.76 25.73 19.17
CA ILE A 45 -1.26 24.37 19.32
C ILE A 45 -2.13 23.65 20.35
N VAL A 46 -2.81 22.61 19.87
CA VAL A 46 -3.68 21.76 20.69
C VAL A 46 -3.04 20.40 20.86
N GLU A 47 -3.05 19.88 22.06
CA GLU A 47 -2.67 18.51 22.37
C GLU A 47 -3.86 17.58 22.10
N PHE A 48 -3.64 16.49 21.37
CA PHE A 48 -4.65 15.50 21.06
C PHE A 48 -4.32 14.20 21.76
N LYS A 49 -5.34 13.50 22.24
CA LYS A 49 -5.24 12.10 22.66
C LYS A 49 -5.74 11.17 21.55
N TYR A 50 -5.16 9.99 21.47
CA TYR A 50 -5.60 8.95 20.55
C TYR A 50 -6.49 7.94 21.29
N ASN A 51 -7.75 7.85 20.90
CA ASN A 51 -8.72 6.99 21.54
C ASN A 51 -8.72 5.59 20.92
N THR A 52 -7.99 4.66 21.54
CA THR A 52 -7.87 3.27 21.09
C THR A 52 -9.15 2.44 21.25
N SER A 53 -10.10 2.90 22.06
CA SER A 53 -11.37 2.21 22.31
C SER A 53 -12.39 2.35 21.19
N LYS A 54 -12.21 3.33 20.29
CA LYS A 54 -13.10 3.55 19.16
C LYS A 54 -12.90 2.49 18.08
N VAL A 55 -14.00 1.95 17.58
CA VAL A 55 -13.99 0.93 16.52
C VAL A 55 -13.83 1.59 15.15
N ASP A 56 -12.93 1.09 14.32
CA ASP A 56 -12.48 1.74 13.07
C ASP A 56 -13.60 1.99 12.07
N TYR A 57 -14.59 1.11 11.96
CA TYR A 57 -15.69 1.27 10.99
C TYR A 57 -16.75 2.28 11.43
N GLU A 58 -16.86 2.53 12.74
CA GLU A 58 -17.81 3.52 13.31
C GLU A 58 -17.13 4.88 13.51
N HIS A 59 -15.87 4.86 13.93
CA HIS A 59 -15.08 6.05 14.28
C HIS A 59 -13.70 5.99 13.65
N PRO A 60 -13.56 6.28 12.34
CA PRO A 60 -12.27 6.17 11.65
C PRO A 60 -11.24 7.20 12.11
N TRP A 61 -11.69 8.27 12.79
CA TRP A 61 -10.84 9.36 13.29
C TRP A 61 -10.81 9.33 14.80
N LYS A 62 -9.68 8.89 15.35
CA LYS A 62 -9.52 8.57 16.76
C LYS A 62 -8.82 9.65 17.58
N TRP A 63 -8.31 10.68 16.92
CA TRP A 63 -7.74 11.83 17.63
C TRP A 63 -8.83 12.74 18.15
N GLU A 64 -8.74 13.09 19.44
CA GLU A 64 -9.65 13.98 20.15
C GLU A 64 -8.85 15.12 20.78
N PRO A 65 -9.31 16.40 20.66
CA PRO A 65 -8.63 17.54 21.24
C PRO A 65 -8.71 17.48 22.76
N LEU A 66 -7.57 17.39 23.44
CA LEU A 66 -7.48 17.26 24.89
C LEU A 66 -7.44 18.64 25.55
N ARG A 67 -6.42 19.45 25.24
CA ARG A 67 -6.18 20.78 25.82
C ARG A 67 -5.36 21.67 24.92
N ILE A 68 -5.38 22.98 25.19
CA ILE A 68 -4.52 23.96 24.51
C ILE A 68 -3.13 23.95 25.13
N ARG A 69 -2.11 23.96 24.27
CA ARG A 69 -0.73 24.12 24.69
C ARG A 69 -0.31 25.61 24.59
N HIS A 70 -0.72 26.42 25.59
CA HIS A 70 -0.45 27.86 25.61
C HIS A 70 1.04 28.20 25.50
N ASP A 71 1.88 27.42 26.18
CA ASP A 71 3.35 27.53 26.12
C ASP A 71 3.91 27.38 24.71
N LYS A 72 3.38 26.40 23.98
CA LYS A 72 3.77 26.12 22.62
C LYS A 72 3.15 27.06 21.59
N THR A 73 1.94 27.48 21.83
CA THR A 73 1.24 28.48 21.01
C THR A 73 2.01 29.80 21.06
N GLN A 74 2.40 30.26 22.24
CA GLN A 74 3.23 31.47 22.41
C GLN A 74 4.54 31.33 21.63
N SER A 75 5.23 30.22 21.78
CA SER A 75 6.48 29.95 21.07
C SER A 75 6.28 29.91 19.52
N LEU A 76 5.15 29.41 19.03
CA LEU A 76 4.81 29.43 17.60
C LEU A 76 4.62 30.85 17.09
N LEU A 77 3.90 31.69 17.84
CA LEU A 77 3.65 33.09 17.49
C LEU A 77 4.96 33.92 17.48
N GLU A 78 5.92 33.55 18.31
CA GLU A 78 7.28 34.10 18.32
C GLU A 78 8.17 33.56 17.18
N GLY A 79 7.65 32.71 16.28
CA GLY A 79 8.40 32.11 15.17
C GLY A 79 9.35 30.97 15.55
N LYS A 80 9.26 30.48 16.79
CA LYS A 80 10.07 29.36 17.27
C LYS A 80 9.51 28.00 16.86
N LYS A 81 10.39 26.97 16.84
CA LYS A 81 9.96 25.55 16.56
C LYS A 81 9.28 25.00 17.81
N SER A 82 7.95 24.90 17.78
CA SER A 82 7.15 24.47 18.93
C SER A 82 6.34 23.18 18.68
N MET A 83 6.26 22.73 17.42
CA MET A 83 5.57 21.48 17.08
C MET A 83 6.49 20.27 17.23
N ASN A 84 5.89 19.10 17.38
CA ASN A 84 6.64 17.86 17.43
C ASN A 84 7.38 17.60 16.11
N VAL A 85 8.64 17.19 16.20
CA VAL A 85 9.37 16.69 15.03
C VAL A 85 8.84 15.31 14.64
N PHE A 86 8.90 14.99 13.36
CA PHE A 86 8.35 13.73 12.80
C PHE A 86 8.80 12.49 13.58
N LYS A 87 10.09 12.40 13.93
CA LYS A 87 10.61 11.25 14.69
C LYS A 87 9.85 11.05 16.01
N ASN A 88 9.72 12.11 16.81
CA ASN A 88 9.03 12.00 18.10
C ASN A 88 7.56 11.64 17.95
N ALA A 89 6.87 12.23 16.98
CA ALA A 89 5.48 11.90 16.69
C ALA A 89 5.32 10.42 16.26
N ASN A 90 6.25 9.91 15.45
CA ASN A 90 6.25 8.53 14.99
C ASN A 90 6.58 7.53 16.11
N ASP A 91 7.50 7.87 17.01
CA ASP A 91 7.81 7.04 18.18
C ASP A 91 6.61 6.96 19.15
N VAL A 92 5.93 8.10 19.38
CA VAL A 92 4.69 8.13 20.19
C VAL A 92 3.58 7.30 19.53
N TRP A 93 3.37 7.47 18.23
CA TRP A 93 2.41 6.66 17.47
C TRP A 93 2.67 5.16 17.62
N LYS A 94 3.92 4.76 17.48
CA LYS A 94 4.34 3.38 17.67
C LYS A 94 4.02 2.88 19.08
N THR A 95 4.31 3.66 20.11
CA THR A 95 4.03 3.30 21.52
C THR A 95 2.53 3.15 21.78
N ILE A 96 1.68 3.98 21.14
CA ILE A 96 0.21 3.87 21.25
C ILE A 96 -0.29 2.52 20.71
N HIS A 97 0.25 2.07 19.57
CA HIS A 97 -0.21 0.86 18.90
C HIS A 97 0.48 -0.42 19.38
N TYR A 98 1.71 -0.30 19.86
CA TYR A 98 2.53 -1.39 20.37
C TYR A 98 3.08 -1.05 21.77
N PRO A 99 2.21 -0.94 22.78
CA PRO A 99 2.67 -0.62 24.14
C PRO A 99 3.52 -1.75 24.69
N ILE A 100 4.54 -1.37 25.45
CA ILE A 100 5.32 -2.33 26.25
C ILE A 100 4.42 -2.88 27.37
N ARG A 101 4.25 -4.20 27.38
CA ARG A 101 3.43 -4.90 28.38
C ARG A 101 4.31 -5.49 29.48
N ASP A 102 3.73 -5.69 30.64
CA ASP A 102 4.37 -6.36 31.78
C ASP A 102 4.85 -7.78 31.43
N THR A 103 4.12 -8.51 30.58
CA THR A 103 4.49 -9.83 30.05
C THR A 103 5.78 -9.79 29.22
N MET A 104 6.01 -8.71 28.48
CA MET A 104 7.25 -8.48 27.74
C MET A 104 8.41 -8.14 28.70
N MET A 105 8.15 -7.33 29.73
CA MET A 105 9.16 -6.97 30.74
C MET A 105 9.59 -8.16 31.57
N THR A 106 8.69 -9.11 31.83
CA THR A 106 8.96 -10.33 32.59
C THR A 106 9.47 -11.49 31.76
N GLY A 107 9.63 -11.31 30.43
CA GLY A 107 10.09 -12.34 29.51
C GLY A 107 9.07 -13.45 29.23
N ARG A 108 7.80 -13.29 29.66
CA ARG A 108 6.73 -14.24 29.38
C ARG A 108 6.22 -14.13 27.93
N GLU A 109 6.43 -12.99 27.31
CA GLU A 109 6.09 -12.71 25.92
C GLU A 109 7.33 -12.10 25.25
N PRO A 110 7.74 -12.53 24.04
CA PRO A 110 8.85 -11.91 23.34
C PRO A 110 8.52 -10.45 23.05
N PRO A 111 9.51 -9.54 23.07
CA PRO A 111 9.30 -8.17 22.60
C PRO A 111 8.81 -8.23 21.15
N VAL A 112 7.93 -7.30 20.78
CA VAL A 112 7.43 -7.18 19.40
C VAL A 112 8.62 -7.04 18.47
N SER A 113 8.97 -8.12 17.77
CA SER A 113 10.19 -8.19 16.99
C SER A 113 9.94 -7.85 15.52
N THR A 114 10.88 -7.18 14.92
CA THR A 114 11.32 -7.18 13.48
C THR A 114 10.31 -7.31 12.33
N VAL A 115 9.07 -7.74 12.51
CA VAL A 115 7.97 -7.59 11.54
C VAL A 115 7.83 -6.11 11.18
N GLU A 116 8.08 -5.23 12.13
CA GLU A 116 8.06 -3.77 11.99
C GLU A 116 9.05 -3.22 10.96
N ALA A 117 10.24 -3.79 10.85
CA ALA A 117 11.24 -3.29 9.88
C ALA A 117 10.79 -3.57 8.44
N VAL A 118 10.09 -4.67 8.22
CA VAL A 118 9.55 -5.05 6.91
C VAL A 118 8.36 -4.16 6.56
N GLU A 119 7.44 -3.93 7.50
CA GLU A 119 6.29 -3.03 7.28
C GLU A 119 6.73 -1.57 7.06
N VAL A 120 7.71 -1.07 7.82
CA VAL A 120 8.29 0.28 7.62
C VAL A 120 8.88 0.41 6.23
N TYR A 121 9.58 -0.61 5.74
CA TYR A 121 10.17 -0.58 4.42
C TYR A 121 9.11 -0.53 3.31
N TYR A 122 8.05 -1.32 3.42
CA TYR A 122 6.98 -1.37 2.42
C TYR A 122 6.06 -0.15 2.44
N ASN A 123 5.87 0.46 3.62
CA ASN A 123 4.95 1.57 3.82
C ASN A 123 5.68 2.92 4.06
N ALA A 124 6.94 3.03 3.67
CA ALA A 124 7.69 4.28 3.78
C ALA A 124 6.95 5.42 3.04
N ALA A 125 6.82 6.57 3.72
CA ALA A 125 6.21 7.76 3.15
C ALA A 125 6.88 8.13 1.82
N GLU A 126 6.10 8.60 0.85
CA GLU A 126 6.63 9.06 -0.45
C GLU A 126 7.63 10.22 -0.22
N VAL A 127 8.90 9.90 -0.35
CA VAL A 127 9.94 10.91 -0.46
C VAL A 127 9.86 11.52 -1.87
N ASP A 128 9.99 12.84 -1.97
CA ASP A 128 10.10 13.49 -3.28
C ASP A 128 11.30 12.89 -4.04
N LYS A 129 10.98 12.01 -4.96
CA LYS A 129 11.97 11.23 -5.73
C LYS A 129 12.70 12.09 -6.77
N SER A 130 12.21 13.30 -7.06
CA SER A 130 12.81 14.17 -8.07
C SER A 130 14.18 14.72 -7.63
N GLN A 131 14.38 14.89 -6.32
CA GLN A 131 15.62 15.41 -5.73
C GLN A 131 16.60 14.32 -5.27
N SER A 132 16.30 13.06 -5.56
CA SER A 132 17.18 11.94 -5.19
C SER A 132 18.45 11.95 -6.02
N LYS A 133 19.62 11.79 -5.39
CA LYS A 133 20.92 11.61 -6.06
C LYS A 133 20.93 10.41 -7.03
N THR A 134 19.97 9.47 -6.86
CA THR A 134 19.83 8.28 -7.71
C THR A 134 18.79 8.44 -8.81
N SER A 135 18.28 9.63 -9.09
CA SER A 135 17.24 9.87 -10.07
C SER A 135 17.64 9.39 -11.47
N ALA A 136 18.83 9.71 -11.94
CA ALA A 136 19.33 9.27 -13.24
C ALA A 136 19.41 7.75 -13.37
N MET A 137 19.90 7.06 -12.34
CA MET A 137 19.96 5.59 -12.31
C MET A 137 18.55 4.98 -12.32
N ARG A 138 17.62 5.54 -11.53
CA ARG A 138 16.22 5.11 -11.51
C ARG A 138 15.57 5.30 -12.89
N ASP A 139 15.80 6.42 -13.52
CA ASP A 139 15.23 6.72 -14.85
C ASP A 139 15.81 5.78 -15.91
N PHE A 140 17.11 5.51 -15.90
CA PHE A 140 17.71 4.49 -16.74
C PHE A 140 17.05 3.12 -16.57
N HIS A 141 16.87 2.68 -15.32
CA HIS A 141 16.22 1.40 -15.07
C HIS A 141 14.74 1.39 -15.48
N ASN A 142 13.98 2.44 -15.17
CA ASN A 142 12.56 2.48 -15.46
C ASN A 142 12.26 2.70 -16.94
N LEU A 143 12.95 3.63 -17.59
CA LEU A 143 12.63 4.03 -18.94
C LEU A 143 13.31 3.14 -19.98
N TYR A 144 14.51 2.62 -19.68
CA TYR A 144 15.28 1.83 -20.63
C TYR A 144 15.25 0.33 -20.27
N VAL A 145 15.79 -0.08 -19.11
CA VAL A 145 15.99 -1.50 -18.77
C VAL A 145 14.66 -2.24 -18.68
N LYS A 146 13.74 -1.79 -17.84
CA LYS A 146 12.42 -2.41 -17.69
C LYS A 146 11.61 -2.38 -18.98
N SER A 147 11.69 -1.28 -19.72
CA SER A 147 11.00 -1.19 -21.01
C SER A 147 11.53 -2.22 -22.00
N LYS A 148 12.85 -2.36 -22.09
CA LYS A 148 13.48 -3.35 -22.97
C LYS A 148 13.11 -4.78 -22.56
N LEU A 149 13.13 -5.08 -21.26
CA LEU A 149 12.77 -6.41 -20.76
C LEU A 149 11.31 -6.74 -21.02
N ILE A 150 10.37 -5.89 -20.57
CA ILE A 150 8.93 -6.18 -20.65
C ILE A 150 8.45 -6.17 -22.11
N ILE A 151 8.73 -5.10 -22.84
CA ILE A 151 8.26 -4.94 -24.22
C ILE A 151 9.00 -5.92 -25.15
N GLY A 152 10.32 -6.07 -25.00
CA GLY A 152 11.12 -6.97 -25.84
C GLY A 152 10.71 -8.43 -25.65
N THR A 153 10.48 -8.89 -24.43
CA THR A 153 9.99 -10.24 -24.14
C THR A 153 8.61 -10.46 -24.78
N SER A 154 7.69 -9.51 -24.61
CA SER A 154 6.38 -9.61 -25.23
C SER A 154 6.46 -9.66 -26.77
N GLN A 155 7.24 -8.80 -27.38
CA GLN A 155 7.44 -8.78 -28.84
C GLN A 155 8.07 -10.08 -29.35
N HIS A 156 8.98 -10.68 -28.59
CA HIS A 156 9.54 -11.99 -28.94
C HIS A 156 8.47 -13.09 -28.92
N LEU A 157 7.63 -13.12 -27.87
CA LEU A 157 6.53 -14.09 -27.77
C LEU A 157 5.48 -13.90 -28.86
N GLN A 158 5.15 -12.64 -29.22
CA GLN A 158 4.17 -12.33 -30.26
C GLN A 158 4.56 -12.83 -31.65
N LYS A 159 5.83 -13.14 -31.88
CA LYS A 159 6.29 -13.80 -33.12
C LYS A 159 5.93 -15.28 -33.19
N GLN A 160 5.53 -15.87 -32.07
CA GLN A 160 5.16 -17.27 -32.01
C GLN A 160 3.68 -17.47 -32.36
N PRO A 161 3.28 -18.57 -33.01
CA PRO A 161 1.87 -18.89 -33.25
C PRO A 161 1.09 -18.88 -31.92
N ASN A 162 -0.10 -18.30 -31.94
CA ASN A 162 -1.03 -18.26 -30.78
C ASN A 162 -0.60 -17.40 -29.57
N GLN A 163 0.47 -16.59 -29.66
CA GLN A 163 0.95 -15.71 -28.58
C GLN A 163 0.75 -14.21 -28.91
N LYS A 164 -0.29 -13.87 -29.65
CA LYS A 164 -0.52 -12.50 -30.11
C LYS A 164 -0.65 -11.48 -28.97
N HIS A 165 -1.23 -11.88 -27.87
CA HIS A 165 -1.45 -11.05 -26.68
C HIS A 165 -1.04 -11.82 -25.42
N PRO A 166 0.23 -11.72 -24.98
CA PRO A 166 0.73 -12.47 -23.82
C PRO A 166 0.03 -12.09 -22.51
N LEU A 167 0.07 -13.01 -21.56
CA LEU A 167 -0.38 -12.81 -20.18
C LEU A 167 0.84 -12.60 -19.28
N LEU A 168 0.77 -11.67 -18.32
CA LEU A 168 1.86 -11.39 -17.41
C LEU A 168 1.39 -11.53 -15.96
N ILE A 169 2.20 -12.22 -15.14
CA ILE A 169 2.11 -12.15 -13.67
C ILE A 169 3.28 -11.32 -13.13
N ASP A 170 2.99 -10.36 -12.23
CA ASP A 170 4.02 -9.61 -11.52
C ASP A 170 3.94 -9.95 -10.02
N PHE A 171 5.02 -10.53 -9.50
CA PHE A 171 5.09 -11.05 -8.14
C PHE A 171 5.36 -9.98 -7.07
N ALA A 172 5.64 -8.75 -7.47
CA ALA A 172 5.85 -7.61 -6.58
C ALA A 172 5.51 -6.31 -7.33
N VAL A 173 4.23 -6.17 -7.65
CA VAL A 173 3.72 -5.16 -8.59
C VAL A 173 3.87 -3.72 -8.10
N GLY A 174 4.03 -3.52 -6.79
CA GLY A 174 4.04 -2.20 -6.19
C GLY A 174 2.76 -1.42 -6.54
N LYS A 175 2.91 -0.14 -6.80
CA LYS A 175 1.83 0.75 -7.25
C LYS A 175 1.66 0.76 -8.79
N CYS A 176 1.86 -0.35 -9.48
CA CYS A 176 1.76 -0.46 -10.96
C CYS A 176 2.69 0.51 -11.71
N GLY A 177 3.94 0.62 -11.28
CA GLY A 177 4.93 1.50 -11.92
C GLY A 177 5.24 1.16 -13.38
N ASP A 178 4.94 -0.06 -13.80
CA ASP A 178 5.22 -0.57 -15.14
C ASP A 178 4.00 -0.58 -16.09
N LEU A 179 2.87 0.00 -15.65
CA LEU A 179 1.58 0.02 -16.35
C LEU A 179 1.68 0.50 -17.82
N SER A 180 2.40 1.62 -18.06
CA SER A 180 2.61 2.13 -19.42
C SER A 180 3.42 1.17 -20.31
N LYS A 181 4.30 0.36 -19.71
CA LYS A 181 5.10 -0.63 -20.42
C LYS A 181 4.26 -1.85 -20.79
N TRP A 182 3.36 -2.27 -19.89
CA TRP A 182 2.41 -3.37 -20.15
C TRP A 182 1.45 -3.02 -21.29
N SER A 183 0.91 -1.79 -21.30
CA SER A 183 0.07 -1.29 -22.40
C SER A 183 0.83 -1.30 -23.72
N ARG A 184 2.06 -0.75 -23.76
CA ARG A 184 2.92 -0.76 -24.96
C ARG A 184 3.36 -2.16 -25.38
N ALA A 185 3.43 -3.10 -24.45
CA ALA A 185 3.71 -4.51 -24.72
C ALA A 185 2.50 -5.27 -25.28
N ASN A 186 1.34 -4.62 -25.39
CA ASN A 186 0.11 -5.18 -25.93
C ASN A 186 -0.32 -6.48 -25.17
N LEU A 187 -0.20 -6.47 -23.86
CA LEU A 187 -0.60 -7.59 -23.01
C LEU A 187 -2.13 -7.73 -22.98
N LYS A 188 -2.62 -8.97 -22.92
CA LYS A 188 -4.06 -9.24 -22.76
C LYS A 188 -4.52 -9.11 -21.31
N PHE A 189 -3.71 -9.60 -20.37
CA PHE A 189 -4.05 -9.65 -18.96
C PHE A 189 -2.79 -9.53 -18.10
N VAL A 190 -2.89 -8.78 -17.01
CA VAL A 190 -1.85 -8.66 -15.99
C VAL A 190 -2.43 -9.04 -14.64
N MET A 191 -1.81 -9.99 -13.94
CA MET A 191 -2.05 -10.25 -12.52
C MET A 191 -0.90 -9.67 -11.72
N GLY A 192 -1.18 -8.74 -10.83
CA GLY A 192 -0.20 -8.13 -9.95
C GLY A 192 -0.45 -8.54 -8.50
N ILE A 193 0.58 -9.00 -7.83
CA ILE A 193 0.55 -9.36 -6.40
C ILE A 193 1.54 -8.46 -5.68
N ASP A 194 1.15 -7.91 -4.55
CA ASP A 194 2.05 -7.15 -3.69
C ASP A 194 1.72 -7.40 -2.22
N TYR A 195 2.74 -7.43 -1.38
CA TYR A 195 2.59 -7.64 0.06
C TYR A 195 1.92 -6.46 0.76
N SER A 196 2.13 -5.25 0.24
CA SER A 196 1.63 -4.01 0.83
C SER A 196 0.19 -3.72 0.39
N ASN A 197 -0.72 -3.65 1.35
CA ASN A 197 -2.09 -3.17 1.14
C ASN A 197 -2.12 -1.77 0.52
N ASP A 198 -1.25 -0.86 0.97
CA ASP A 198 -1.16 0.49 0.44
C ASP A 198 -0.76 0.51 -1.05
N ASN A 199 0.15 -0.35 -1.46
CA ASN A 199 0.53 -0.45 -2.87
C ASN A 199 -0.64 -0.87 -3.75
N ILE A 200 -1.52 -1.74 -3.28
CA ILE A 200 -2.67 -2.23 -4.05
C ILE A 200 -3.88 -1.30 -3.93
N HIS A 201 -4.27 -0.94 -2.71
CA HIS A 201 -5.57 -0.33 -2.42
C HIS A 201 -5.54 1.16 -2.07
N ASN A 202 -4.37 1.82 -2.08
CA ASN A 202 -4.32 3.26 -1.83
C ASN A 202 -5.27 4.00 -2.79
N SER A 203 -6.17 4.83 -2.22
CA SER A 203 -7.25 5.49 -2.96
C SER A 203 -6.79 6.59 -3.92
N THR A 204 -5.54 7.03 -3.83
CA THR A 204 -4.99 8.10 -4.68
C THR A 204 -3.99 7.60 -5.71
N ASN A 205 -3.14 6.63 -5.33
CA ASN A 205 -2.02 6.19 -6.15
C ASN A 205 -1.74 4.68 -6.10
N GLY A 206 -2.63 3.89 -5.51
CA GLY A 206 -2.52 2.43 -5.50
C GLY A 206 -2.68 1.79 -6.88
N ALA A 207 -2.29 0.54 -7.00
CA ALA A 207 -2.31 -0.21 -8.25
C ALA A 207 -3.69 -0.22 -8.90
N CYS A 208 -4.74 -0.49 -8.12
CA CYS A 208 -6.13 -0.54 -8.60
C CYS A 208 -6.57 0.81 -9.17
N VAL A 209 -6.35 1.91 -8.45
CA VAL A 209 -6.73 3.26 -8.88
C VAL A 209 -5.98 3.67 -10.14
N ARG A 210 -4.67 3.45 -10.18
CA ARG A 210 -3.84 3.79 -11.34
C ARG A 210 -4.24 3.00 -12.58
N PHE A 211 -4.58 1.72 -12.41
CA PHE A 211 -5.07 0.90 -13.52
C PHE A 211 -6.43 1.40 -14.03
N LEU A 212 -7.37 1.73 -13.14
CA LEU A 212 -8.67 2.28 -13.52
C LEU A 212 -8.52 3.64 -14.25
N GLN A 213 -7.67 4.53 -13.75
CA GLN A 213 -7.35 5.81 -14.42
C GLN A 213 -6.76 5.57 -15.82
N HIS A 214 -5.85 4.62 -15.95
CA HIS A 214 -5.30 4.23 -17.25
C HIS A 214 -6.41 3.76 -18.21
N ARG A 215 -7.29 2.89 -17.75
CA ARG A 215 -8.43 2.38 -18.55
C ARG A 215 -9.38 3.50 -18.98
N CYS A 216 -9.66 4.48 -18.13
CA CYS A 216 -10.48 5.64 -18.47
C CYS A 216 -9.83 6.50 -19.59
N ASN A 217 -8.51 6.67 -19.51
CA ASN A 217 -7.76 7.50 -20.45
C ASN A 217 -7.41 6.79 -21.78
N HIS A 218 -7.35 5.46 -21.76
CA HIS A 218 -6.95 4.63 -22.90
C HIS A 218 -8.03 3.58 -23.22
N ARG A 219 -9.20 4.04 -23.65
CA ARG A 219 -10.39 3.17 -23.87
C ARG A 219 -10.16 2.04 -24.89
N ASN A 220 -9.24 2.21 -25.82
CA ASN A 220 -8.89 1.22 -26.84
C ASN A 220 -7.85 0.19 -26.35
N ASP A 221 -7.29 0.36 -25.15
CA ASP A 221 -6.37 -0.62 -24.58
C ASP A 221 -7.15 -1.92 -24.25
N ILE A 222 -6.68 -3.01 -24.80
CA ILE A 222 -7.29 -4.35 -24.58
C ILE A 222 -6.93 -4.96 -23.23
N MET A 223 -5.88 -4.42 -22.58
CA MET A 223 -5.32 -4.97 -21.37
C MET A 223 -6.34 -4.98 -20.22
N ARG A 224 -6.47 -6.12 -19.56
CA ARG A 224 -7.22 -6.32 -18.33
C ARG A 224 -6.26 -6.57 -17.18
N GLY A 225 -6.70 -6.35 -15.95
CA GLY A 225 -5.82 -6.52 -14.79
C GLY A 225 -6.58 -6.97 -13.56
N LEU A 226 -5.89 -7.76 -12.75
CA LEU A 226 -6.28 -8.16 -11.40
C LEU A 226 -5.12 -7.84 -10.46
N PHE A 227 -5.36 -7.03 -9.44
CA PHE A 227 -4.34 -6.64 -8.45
C PHE A 227 -4.83 -7.03 -7.06
N VAL A 228 -4.03 -7.83 -6.36
CA VAL A 228 -4.39 -8.38 -5.06
C VAL A 228 -3.28 -8.23 -4.05
N GLU A 229 -3.66 -8.03 -2.79
CA GLU A 229 -2.74 -8.10 -1.67
C GLU A 229 -2.36 -9.56 -1.42
N GLY A 230 -1.04 -9.83 -1.41
CA GLY A 230 -0.58 -11.20 -1.21
C GLY A 230 0.92 -11.33 -1.01
N ASN A 231 1.32 -12.43 -0.41
CA ASN A 231 2.71 -12.76 -0.16
C ASN A 231 3.24 -13.77 -1.17
N SER A 232 3.98 -13.33 -2.16
CA SER A 232 4.57 -14.19 -3.20
C SER A 232 5.67 -15.14 -2.69
N GLN A 233 6.03 -15.09 -1.40
CA GLN A 233 6.84 -16.12 -0.73
C GLN A 233 6.01 -17.39 -0.38
N LEU A 234 4.69 -17.34 -0.54
CA LEU A 234 3.77 -18.44 -0.31
C LEU A 234 3.17 -18.92 -1.63
N ASN A 235 2.52 -20.09 -1.62
CA ASN A 235 1.94 -20.66 -2.83
C ASN A 235 0.77 -19.80 -3.35
N ILE A 236 0.84 -19.40 -4.63
CA ILE A 236 -0.17 -18.56 -5.28
C ILE A 236 -1.26 -19.44 -5.91
N ARG A 237 -0.89 -20.37 -6.76
CA ARG A 237 -1.83 -21.08 -7.63
C ARG A 237 -2.46 -22.30 -6.97
N THR A 238 -1.65 -23.25 -6.55
CA THR A 238 -2.15 -24.59 -6.17
C THR A 238 -2.91 -24.58 -4.85
N LYS A 239 -2.39 -23.86 -3.86
CA LYS A 239 -2.97 -23.79 -2.51
C LYS A 239 -3.57 -22.42 -2.18
N SER A 240 -3.23 -21.41 -2.97
CA SER A 240 -3.64 -20.02 -2.76
C SER A 240 -3.33 -19.51 -1.34
N GLU A 241 -2.22 -19.97 -0.74
CA GLU A 241 -1.77 -19.55 0.59
C GLU A 241 -1.25 -18.10 0.59
N ALA A 242 -0.80 -17.62 -0.57
CA ALA A 242 -0.30 -16.27 -0.76
C ALA A 242 -1.34 -15.18 -0.49
N ILE A 243 -2.62 -15.49 -0.65
CA ILE A 243 -3.72 -14.53 -0.59
C ILE A 243 -4.54 -14.77 0.67
N ALA A 244 -4.46 -13.82 1.62
CA ALA A 244 -5.13 -13.95 2.92
C ALA A 244 -6.63 -13.60 2.85
N LYS A 245 -7.00 -12.57 2.08
CA LYS A 245 -8.38 -12.10 1.98
C LYS A 245 -9.25 -13.09 1.17
N PRO A 246 -10.37 -13.60 1.72
CA PRO A 246 -11.20 -14.58 1.02
C PRO A 246 -11.69 -14.12 -0.35
N PHE A 247 -12.12 -12.87 -0.47
CA PHE A 247 -12.58 -12.29 -1.71
C PHE A 247 -11.48 -12.26 -2.79
N ASP A 248 -10.28 -11.78 -2.45
CA ASP A 248 -9.15 -11.71 -3.36
C ASP A 248 -8.67 -13.12 -3.76
N LYS A 249 -8.73 -14.05 -2.80
CA LYS A 249 -8.44 -15.48 -3.06
C LYS A 249 -9.39 -16.08 -4.09
N ASP A 250 -10.68 -15.79 -3.99
CA ASP A 250 -11.67 -16.21 -4.96
C ASP A 250 -11.39 -15.64 -6.36
N LEU A 251 -11.04 -14.34 -6.44
CA LEU A 251 -10.68 -13.70 -7.71
C LEU A 251 -9.48 -14.38 -8.38
N VAL A 252 -8.45 -14.71 -7.62
CA VAL A 252 -7.26 -15.43 -8.11
C VAL A 252 -7.65 -16.83 -8.58
N GLN A 253 -8.47 -17.55 -7.81
CA GLN A 253 -8.96 -18.88 -8.21
C GLN A 253 -9.84 -18.84 -9.45
N TYR A 254 -10.66 -17.80 -9.63
CA TYR A 254 -11.43 -17.60 -10.88
C TYR A 254 -10.51 -17.36 -12.07
N ALA A 255 -9.47 -16.54 -11.91
CA ALA A 255 -8.52 -16.30 -12.99
C ALA A 255 -7.78 -17.57 -13.42
N PHE A 256 -7.45 -18.46 -12.49
CA PHE A 256 -6.87 -19.77 -12.80
C PHE A 256 -7.91 -20.84 -13.21
N GLY A 257 -9.22 -20.54 -13.17
CA GLY A 257 -10.28 -21.50 -13.47
C GLY A 257 -10.40 -22.65 -12.47
N GLN A 258 -10.00 -22.43 -11.23
CA GLN A 258 -9.99 -23.44 -10.16
C GLN A 258 -11.26 -23.45 -9.29
N LYS A 259 -12.04 -22.39 -9.36
CA LYS A 259 -13.30 -22.24 -8.65
C LYS A 259 -14.39 -21.86 -9.63
N ASN A 260 -15.56 -22.51 -9.56
CA ASN A 260 -16.69 -22.19 -10.42
C ASN A 260 -17.20 -20.78 -10.18
N LEU A 261 -17.44 -20.05 -11.25
CA LEU A 261 -17.99 -18.70 -11.21
C LEU A 261 -19.51 -18.80 -11.02
N PRO A 262 -20.12 -18.06 -10.08
CA PRO A 262 -21.57 -17.98 -9.96
C PRO A 262 -22.21 -17.43 -11.23
N ASP A 263 -23.40 -17.93 -11.60
CA ASP A 263 -24.14 -17.48 -12.76
C ASP A 263 -24.41 -15.96 -12.72
N GLY A 264 -24.25 -15.31 -13.88
CA GLY A 264 -24.46 -13.87 -14.01
C GLY A 264 -23.34 -13.00 -13.43
N ASN A 265 -22.21 -13.59 -13.02
CA ASN A 265 -21.09 -12.81 -12.48
C ASN A 265 -20.41 -12.01 -13.61
N LYS A 266 -20.13 -10.73 -13.33
CA LYS A 266 -19.47 -9.79 -14.26
C LYS A 266 -18.02 -10.18 -14.60
N LEU A 267 -17.41 -11.09 -13.83
CA LEU A 267 -16.05 -11.59 -14.02
C LEU A 267 -15.96 -12.74 -15.06
N ALA A 268 -17.04 -13.06 -15.74
CA ALA A 268 -17.06 -14.14 -16.73
C ALA A 268 -15.99 -13.99 -17.83
N PHE A 269 -15.60 -12.76 -18.14
CA PHE A 269 -14.57 -12.47 -19.17
C PHE A 269 -13.13 -12.78 -18.71
N GLU A 270 -12.88 -12.79 -17.40
CA GLU A 270 -11.57 -13.10 -16.79
C GLU A 270 -11.49 -14.54 -16.29
N TYR A 271 -12.61 -15.26 -16.28
CA TYR A 271 -12.65 -16.64 -15.81
C TYR A 271 -11.75 -17.55 -16.64
N GLY A 272 -10.84 -18.24 -15.95
CA GLY A 272 -9.90 -19.15 -16.58
C GLY A 272 -8.88 -18.50 -17.51
N VAL A 273 -8.74 -17.18 -17.50
CA VAL A 273 -7.79 -16.46 -18.36
C VAL A 273 -6.37 -16.99 -18.20
N ALA A 274 -5.98 -17.36 -16.97
CA ALA A 274 -4.68 -17.93 -16.62
C ALA A 274 -4.74 -19.45 -16.37
N LYS A 275 -5.74 -20.15 -16.90
CA LYS A 275 -5.90 -21.61 -16.70
C LYS A 275 -4.66 -22.42 -17.11
N ASN A 276 -3.99 -22.00 -18.16
CA ASN A 276 -2.77 -22.63 -18.66
C ASN A 276 -1.48 -21.94 -18.17
N GLY A 277 -1.57 -21.07 -17.15
CA GLY A 277 -0.49 -20.26 -16.65
C GLY A 277 -0.33 -18.93 -17.39
N PHE A 278 0.68 -18.18 -16.97
CA PHE A 278 1.09 -16.92 -17.60
C PHE A 278 2.24 -17.16 -18.57
N THR A 279 2.32 -16.34 -19.60
CA THR A 279 3.40 -16.42 -20.60
C THR A 279 4.63 -15.64 -20.19
N ILE A 280 4.46 -14.67 -19.28
CA ILE A 280 5.54 -13.83 -18.76
C ILE A 280 5.43 -13.77 -17.23
N SER A 281 6.52 -14.09 -16.54
CA SER A 281 6.70 -13.87 -15.11
C SER A 281 7.59 -12.64 -14.90
N SER A 282 7.13 -11.68 -14.10
CA SER A 282 7.83 -10.45 -13.78
C SER A 282 8.10 -10.35 -12.27
N CYS A 283 9.31 -9.92 -11.92
CA CYS A 283 9.72 -9.56 -10.57
C CYS A 283 10.74 -8.43 -10.65
N GLN A 284 10.27 -7.19 -10.68
CA GLN A 284 11.12 -6.02 -10.96
C GLN A 284 11.65 -5.41 -9.67
N PHE A 285 12.99 -5.50 -9.46
CA PHE A 285 13.72 -5.01 -8.28
C PHE A 285 13.28 -5.61 -6.94
N ALA A 286 12.62 -6.75 -6.93
CA ALA A 286 12.07 -7.36 -5.72
C ALA A 286 12.59 -8.77 -5.43
N ILE A 287 13.39 -9.35 -6.33
CA ILE A 287 13.86 -10.74 -6.18
C ILE A 287 14.65 -10.97 -4.90
N HIS A 288 15.34 -9.94 -4.38
CA HIS A 288 16.13 -10.04 -3.16
C HIS A 288 15.28 -10.33 -1.91
N TYR A 289 14.00 -9.99 -1.88
CA TYR A 289 13.11 -10.34 -0.78
C TYR A 289 12.90 -11.85 -0.63
N PHE A 290 12.99 -12.59 -1.72
CA PHE A 290 12.81 -14.04 -1.71
C PHE A 290 14.04 -14.81 -1.25
N PHE A 291 15.18 -14.13 -1.08
CA PHE A 291 16.40 -14.70 -0.52
C PHE A 291 16.49 -14.65 1.00
N GLU A 292 15.42 -14.32 1.70
CA GLU A 292 15.38 -14.31 3.17
C GLU A 292 15.83 -15.66 3.75
N ASN A 293 15.35 -16.77 3.18
CA ASN A 293 15.78 -18.11 3.51
C ASN A 293 15.48 -19.08 2.34
N LYS A 294 16.02 -20.31 2.46
CA LYS A 294 15.86 -21.35 1.42
C LYS A 294 14.39 -21.67 1.11
N LYS A 295 13.51 -21.64 2.12
CA LYS A 295 12.07 -21.95 1.96
C LYS A 295 11.36 -20.88 1.13
N THR A 296 11.61 -19.60 1.42
CA THR A 296 10.99 -18.48 0.70
C THR A 296 11.45 -18.45 -0.75
N LEU A 297 12.74 -18.68 -1.01
CA LEU A 297 13.26 -18.77 -2.36
C LEU A 297 12.64 -19.94 -3.14
N ASN A 298 12.59 -21.13 -2.55
CA ASN A 298 12.00 -22.31 -3.20
C ASN A 298 10.51 -22.09 -3.50
N ASN A 299 9.75 -21.48 -2.60
CA ASN A 299 8.35 -21.15 -2.83
C ASN A 299 8.20 -20.16 -3.99
N PHE A 300 9.03 -19.13 -4.05
CA PHE A 300 9.01 -18.17 -5.15
C PHE A 300 9.31 -18.85 -6.50
N LEU A 301 10.37 -19.66 -6.57
CA LEU A 301 10.72 -20.41 -7.79
C LEU A 301 9.59 -21.38 -8.20
N ARG A 302 8.93 -21.98 -7.22
CA ARG A 302 7.73 -22.79 -7.44
C ARG A 302 6.58 -21.98 -8.04
N ASN A 303 6.31 -20.78 -7.51
CA ASN A 303 5.30 -19.89 -8.08
C ASN A 303 5.61 -19.52 -9.54
N VAL A 304 6.89 -19.23 -9.85
CA VAL A 304 7.32 -18.97 -11.25
C VAL A 304 7.04 -20.17 -12.15
N SER A 305 7.22 -21.39 -11.63
CA SER A 305 6.97 -22.62 -12.39
C SER A 305 5.49 -22.99 -12.52
N GLU A 306 4.68 -22.70 -11.50
CA GLU A 306 3.25 -23.09 -11.46
C GLU A 306 2.33 -22.05 -12.10
N CYS A 307 2.68 -20.78 -12.06
CA CYS A 307 1.89 -19.67 -12.61
C CYS A 307 2.26 -19.36 -14.04
#